data_5b227e9b77ae1dd6709132bd9e16de1a
#
_entry.id   5b227e9b77ae1dd6709132bd9e16de1a
#
_cell.length_a   1.000
_cell.length_b   1.000
_cell.length_c   1.000
_cell.angle_alpha   90.00
_cell.angle_beta   90.00
_cell.angle_gamma   90.00
#
_symmetry.space_group_name_H-M   'P 1'
#
loop_
_entity.id
_entity.type
_entity.pdbx_description
1 polymer ?
#
loop_
_entity_poly.entity_id
_entity_poly.type
_entity_poly.pdbx_seq_one_letter_code
_entity_poly.pdbx_strand_id
1 'polypeptide(L)'
;MSYLKFNQEELVNLEYSLPREVVLANGTGGYCNTTIVGCNTRKYHGLFVMPIEEFGGVNHILLSSVDETLIQHEKEFNLGIRSYGKIYEPRGHKYIVDFQFDKECTIEYRVGGMIFRKSMIFVKGKEQLLIKYTLLQAHSKTSLRLKPFMAFREVHTLTQQNPQVDTNYGIVDNGCSYKMYEGFPTLYLQLSKDNEYFHNPDWYKDVVYSDE
;
A
#
# COMPACT_ATOMS: atom_id res chain seq x y z
N MET A 1 -20.90 12.74 -6.57
CA MET A 1 -20.16 13.90 -5.99
C MET A 1 -19.24 13.30 -4.95
N SER A 2 -17.91 13.53 -5.02
CA SER A 2 -16.96 12.98 -4.03
C SER A 2 -17.17 13.64 -2.68
N TYR A 3 -17.11 12.84 -1.58
CA TYR A 3 -17.27 13.34 -0.22
C TYR A 3 -16.08 14.21 0.22
N LEU A 4 -14.85 13.74 -0.11
CA LEU A 4 -13.61 14.51 0.07
C LEU A 4 -12.86 14.60 -1.26
N LYS A 5 -12.23 15.72 -1.48
CA LYS A 5 -11.38 15.95 -2.64
C LYS A 5 -10.21 16.86 -2.27
N PHE A 6 -8.99 16.49 -2.72
CA PHE A 6 -7.78 17.28 -2.57
C PHE A 6 -7.12 17.45 -3.93
N ASN A 7 -6.62 18.64 -4.19
CA ASN A 7 -5.93 19.00 -5.44
C ASN A 7 -4.42 18.79 -5.32
N GLN A 8 -3.71 18.96 -6.42
CA GLN A 8 -2.27 18.78 -6.50
C GLN A 8 -1.48 19.65 -5.50
N GLU A 9 -1.83 20.91 -5.32
CA GLU A 9 -1.12 21.84 -4.44
C GLU A 9 -1.18 21.37 -2.99
N GLU A 10 -2.35 20.88 -2.56
CA GLU A 10 -2.57 20.31 -1.23
C GLU A 10 -1.80 18.99 -1.03
N LEU A 11 -1.78 18.13 -2.06
CA LEU A 11 -1.19 16.79 -1.97
C LEU A 11 0.35 16.82 -2.01
N VAL A 12 0.97 17.72 -2.76
CA VAL A 12 2.43 17.83 -2.78
C VAL A 12 3.01 18.53 -1.56
N ASN A 13 2.19 19.29 -0.83
CA ASN A 13 2.56 19.91 0.43
C ASN A 13 2.49 18.88 1.57
N LEU A 14 3.62 18.34 1.99
CA LEU A 14 3.67 17.29 3.02
C LEU A 14 3.23 17.78 4.41
N GLU A 15 3.45 19.04 4.77
CA GLU A 15 2.94 19.60 6.03
C GLU A 15 1.41 19.61 6.07
N TYR A 16 0.78 19.76 4.91
CA TYR A 16 -0.67 19.70 4.76
C TYR A 16 -1.18 18.26 4.63
N SER A 17 -0.54 17.41 3.83
CA SER A 17 -1.06 16.10 3.43
C SER A 17 -0.78 14.97 4.42
N LEU A 18 0.36 14.99 5.13
CA LEU A 18 0.72 13.92 6.09
C LEU A 18 -0.21 13.84 7.30
N PRO A 19 -0.73 14.94 7.90
CA PRO A 19 -1.67 14.85 9.00
C PRO A 19 -3.09 14.39 8.59
N ARG A 20 -3.35 14.20 7.29
CA ARG A 20 -4.66 13.78 6.76
C ARG A 20 -4.66 12.31 6.42
N GLU A 21 -5.44 11.57 7.16
CA GLU A 21 -5.55 10.12 7.05
C GLU A 21 -6.85 9.72 6.33
N VAL A 22 -6.81 8.56 5.68
CA VAL A 22 -7.98 7.91 5.10
C VAL A 22 -8.11 6.49 5.66
N VAL A 23 -9.32 6.13 6.07
CA VAL A 23 -9.63 4.81 6.59
C VAL A 23 -10.71 4.17 5.73
N LEU A 24 -10.44 2.96 5.25
CA LEU A 24 -11.42 2.06 4.65
C LEU A 24 -11.61 0.89 5.61
N ALA A 25 -12.84 0.58 5.98
CA ALA A 25 -13.14 -0.50 6.93
C ALA A 25 -14.10 -1.52 6.31
N ASN A 26 -13.92 -2.79 6.67
CA ASN A 26 -14.80 -3.88 6.21
C ASN A 26 -16.06 -4.05 7.08
N GLY A 27 -16.11 -3.41 8.24
CA GLY A 27 -17.21 -3.52 9.21
C GLY A 27 -17.14 -4.74 10.14
N THR A 28 -16.06 -5.53 10.08
CA THR A 28 -15.79 -6.69 10.95
C THR A 28 -14.45 -6.58 11.69
N GLY A 29 -13.93 -5.36 11.86
CA GLY A 29 -12.68 -5.08 12.57
C GLY A 29 -11.47 -4.88 11.66
N GLY A 30 -11.51 -5.33 10.42
CA GLY A 30 -10.45 -5.09 9.45
C GLY A 30 -10.49 -3.69 8.85
N TYR A 31 -9.31 -3.13 8.56
CA TYR A 31 -9.21 -1.81 7.95
C TYR A 31 -7.96 -1.65 7.07
N CYS A 32 -8.01 -0.63 6.21
CA CYS A 32 -6.88 -0.01 5.52
C CYS A 32 -6.77 1.42 6.03
N ASN A 33 -5.63 1.82 6.56
CA ASN A 33 -5.37 3.19 7.00
C ASN A 33 -4.00 3.67 6.51
N THR A 34 -3.97 4.86 5.94
CA THR A 34 -2.75 5.56 5.51
C THR A 34 -3.06 7.06 5.35
N THR A 35 -2.06 7.87 5.07
CA THR A 35 -2.29 9.28 4.71
C THR A 35 -2.84 9.43 3.29
N ILE A 36 -3.41 10.59 2.96
CA ILE A 36 -3.95 10.88 1.62
C ILE A 36 -2.90 10.82 0.50
N VAL A 37 -1.61 10.79 0.83
CA VAL A 37 -0.49 10.61 -0.11
C VAL A 37 0.13 9.21 -0.02
N GLY A 38 -0.41 8.33 0.82
CA GLY A 38 0.06 6.94 0.96
C GLY A 38 1.33 6.76 1.78
N CYS A 39 1.76 7.78 2.54
CA CYS A 39 2.87 7.68 3.49
C CYS A 39 2.36 7.19 4.85
N ASN A 40 2.89 6.08 5.33
CA ASN A 40 2.56 5.60 6.67
C ASN A 40 3.35 6.41 7.71
N THR A 41 2.65 7.25 8.48
CA THR A 41 3.24 8.11 9.53
C THR A 41 3.06 7.54 10.93
N ARG A 42 2.23 6.50 11.09
CA ARG A 42 1.94 5.85 12.38
C ARG A 42 2.17 4.36 12.31
N LYS A 43 2.51 3.74 13.45
CA LYS A 43 2.72 2.28 13.54
C LYS A 43 1.52 1.46 13.09
N TYR A 44 0.30 1.93 13.37
CA TYR A 44 -0.93 1.24 13.00
C TYR A 44 -1.42 1.52 11.57
N HIS A 45 -0.71 2.33 10.79
CA HIS A 45 -0.97 2.44 9.36
C HIS A 45 -0.62 1.14 8.63
N GLY A 46 -1.52 0.73 7.75
CA GLY A 46 -1.35 -0.44 6.91
C GLY A 46 -2.45 -0.55 5.87
N LEU A 47 -2.13 -1.16 4.73
CA LEU A 47 -3.11 -1.41 3.67
C LEU A 47 -4.03 -2.58 4.01
N PHE A 48 -3.54 -3.58 4.75
CA PHE A 48 -4.36 -4.72 5.14
C PHE A 48 -4.10 -5.05 6.60
N VAL A 49 -5.02 -4.61 7.46
CA VAL A 49 -4.98 -4.77 8.91
C VAL A 49 -6.21 -5.54 9.34
N MET A 50 -6.00 -6.63 10.09
CA MET A 50 -7.07 -7.55 10.48
C MET A 50 -6.94 -7.94 11.95
N PRO A 51 -8.06 -8.13 12.67
CA PRO A 51 -8.04 -8.84 13.94
C PRO A 51 -7.69 -10.31 13.68
N ILE A 52 -6.81 -10.88 14.50
CA ILE A 52 -6.41 -12.28 14.39
C ILE A 52 -6.86 -13.01 15.67
N GLU A 53 -7.77 -13.95 15.50
CA GLU A 53 -8.39 -14.71 16.63
C GLU A 53 -7.33 -15.48 17.42
N GLU A 54 -6.34 -16.08 16.76
CA GLU A 54 -5.23 -16.81 17.37
C GLU A 54 -4.40 -15.94 18.33
N PHE A 55 -4.45 -14.62 18.15
CA PHE A 55 -3.78 -13.63 19.01
C PHE A 55 -4.79 -12.81 19.85
N GLY A 56 -5.95 -13.40 20.20
CA GLY A 56 -6.95 -12.77 21.05
C GLY A 56 -7.74 -11.65 20.37
N GLY A 57 -7.87 -11.65 19.05
CA GLY A 57 -8.64 -10.68 18.30
C GLY A 57 -7.98 -9.29 18.18
N VAL A 58 -6.69 -9.18 18.51
CA VAL A 58 -5.92 -7.94 18.36
C VAL A 58 -5.59 -7.70 16.89
N ASN A 59 -5.64 -6.44 16.46
CA ASN A 59 -5.34 -6.06 15.10
C ASN A 59 -3.85 -6.24 14.76
N HIS A 60 -3.60 -6.86 13.61
CA HIS A 60 -2.27 -7.08 13.05
C HIS A 60 -2.19 -6.56 11.62
N ILE A 61 -1.08 -5.96 11.29
CA ILE A 61 -0.78 -5.51 9.92
C ILE A 61 -0.16 -6.68 9.17
N LEU A 62 -0.83 -7.19 8.17
CA LEU A 62 -0.28 -8.20 7.26
C LEU A 62 0.42 -7.54 6.07
N LEU A 63 -0.21 -6.52 5.46
CA LEU A 63 0.35 -5.73 4.36
C LEU A 63 0.44 -4.26 4.78
N SER A 64 1.65 -3.74 4.93
CA SER A 64 1.88 -2.35 5.31
C SER A 64 1.62 -1.39 4.14
N SER A 65 2.21 -1.67 2.98
CA SER A 65 2.07 -0.85 1.77
C SER A 65 2.39 -1.68 0.52
N VAL A 66 2.13 -1.10 -0.63
CA VAL A 66 2.62 -1.61 -1.93
C VAL A 66 3.35 -0.47 -2.63
N ASP A 67 4.57 -0.73 -3.11
CA ASP A 67 5.25 0.19 -4.02
C ASP A 67 4.82 -0.12 -5.44
N GLU A 68 4.16 0.85 -6.04
CA GLU A 68 3.81 0.86 -7.43
C GLU A 68 4.90 1.60 -8.22
N THR A 69 5.45 0.95 -9.23
CA THR A 69 6.41 1.58 -10.16
C THR A 69 5.90 1.45 -11.59
N LEU A 70 5.67 2.57 -12.23
CA LEU A 70 5.37 2.62 -13.66
C LEU A 70 6.70 2.60 -14.44
N ILE A 71 6.77 1.74 -15.45
CA ILE A 71 7.97 1.56 -16.28
C ILE A 71 7.60 1.81 -17.73
N GLN A 72 8.28 2.79 -18.36
CA GLN A 72 8.11 3.14 -19.77
C GLN A 72 9.45 3.54 -20.36
N HIS A 73 9.83 2.97 -21.49
CA HIS A 73 11.14 3.21 -22.14
C HIS A 73 12.32 3.06 -21.17
N GLU A 74 12.33 2.00 -20.37
CA GLU A 74 13.36 1.72 -19.33
C GLU A 74 13.45 2.75 -18.20
N LYS A 75 12.60 3.79 -18.20
CA LYS A 75 12.50 4.75 -17.10
C LYS A 75 11.51 4.26 -16.07
N GLU A 76 11.91 4.34 -14.83
CA GLU A 76 11.12 3.93 -13.68
C GLU A 76 10.57 5.15 -12.94
N PHE A 77 9.27 5.12 -12.64
CA PHE A 77 8.58 6.14 -11.86
C PHE A 77 7.93 5.47 -10.65
N ASN A 78 8.58 5.55 -9.50
CA ASN A 78 8.05 4.99 -8.27
C ASN A 78 7.02 5.97 -7.66
N LEU A 79 5.81 5.47 -7.42
CA LEU A 79 4.67 6.24 -6.90
C LEU A 79 4.59 6.24 -5.36
N GLY A 80 5.43 5.45 -4.69
CA GLY A 80 5.45 5.35 -3.23
C GLY A 80 6.05 6.57 -2.54
N ILE A 81 5.85 6.65 -1.23
CA ILE A 81 6.49 7.61 -0.33
C ILE A 81 6.68 6.98 1.05
N ARG A 82 7.86 7.16 1.65
CA ARG A 82 8.18 6.76 3.03
C ARG A 82 9.02 7.81 3.72
N SER A 83 8.88 7.87 5.02
CA SER A 83 9.72 8.71 5.87
C SER A 83 10.96 7.95 6.35
N TYR A 84 12.12 8.60 6.22
CA TYR A 84 13.38 8.21 6.83
C TYR A 84 13.87 9.32 7.78
N GLY A 85 12.96 9.82 8.61
CA GLY A 85 13.16 10.96 9.49
C GLY A 85 12.98 12.29 8.75
N LYS A 86 14.07 12.94 8.37
CA LYS A 86 14.00 14.24 7.65
C LYS A 86 13.88 14.09 6.13
N ILE A 87 13.96 12.88 5.63
CA ILE A 87 13.97 12.59 4.18
C ILE A 87 12.77 11.71 3.85
N TYR A 88 12.11 12.02 2.74
CA TYR A 88 11.03 11.21 2.17
C TYR A 88 11.49 10.61 0.85
N GLU A 89 11.57 9.28 0.77
CA GLU A 89 11.95 8.54 -0.42
C GLU A 89 11.14 7.22 -0.53
N PRO A 90 10.72 6.84 -1.74
CA PRO A 90 10.69 7.65 -2.96
C PRO A 90 9.75 8.86 -2.82
N ARG A 91 9.72 9.76 -3.81
CA ARG A 91 8.91 11.00 -3.75
C ARG A 91 7.68 10.94 -4.65
N GLY A 92 6.97 9.83 -4.64
CA GLY A 92 5.81 9.59 -5.50
C GLY A 92 4.66 10.58 -5.30
N HIS A 93 4.54 11.19 -4.11
CA HIS A 93 3.56 12.25 -3.85
C HIS A 93 3.64 13.43 -4.83
N LYS A 94 4.80 13.71 -5.42
CA LYS A 94 4.98 14.77 -6.42
C LYS A 94 4.26 14.48 -7.74
N TYR A 95 3.88 13.24 -7.98
CA TYR A 95 3.15 12.83 -9.18
C TYR A 95 1.63 12.85 -8.97
N ILE A 96 1.16 12.97 -7.72
CA ILE A 96 -0.27 12.98 -7.41
C ILE A 96 -0.88 14.30 -7.89
N VAL A 97 -1.95 14.21 -8.66
CA VAL A 97 -2.68 15.38 -9.19
C VAL A 97 -4.09 15.50 -8.63
N ASP A 98 -4.68 14.42 -8.15
CA ASP A 98 -6.03 14.40 -7.59
C ASP A 98 -6.18 13.26 -6.58
N PHE A 99 -6.89 13.53 -5.50
CA PHE A 99 -7.35 12.56 -4.52
C PHE A 99 -8.84 12.73 -4.30
N GLN A 100 -9.58 11.64 -4.34
CA GLN A 100 -11.00 11.63 -4.08
C GLN A 100 -11.37 10.49 -3.15
N PHE A 101 -12.29 10.74 -2.24
CA PHE A 101 -12.85 9.73 -1.36
C PHE A 101 -14.38 9.88 -1.29
N ASP A 102 -15.07 8.79 -1.55
CA ASP A 102 -16.50 8.61 -1.35
C ASP A 102 -16.75 7.18 -0.86
N LYS A 103 -17.16 6.29 -1.74
CA LYS A 103 -17.28 4.85 -1.47
C LYS A 103 -15.96 4.11 -1.68
N GLU A 104 -15.10 4.66 -2.51
CA GLU A 104 -13.75 4.20 -2.77
C GLU A 104 -12.75 5.34 -2.56
N CYS A 105 -11.52 4.99 -2.24
CA CYS A 105 -10.40 5.91 -2.21
C CYS A 105 -9.74 5.90 -3.59
N THR A 106 -9.67 7.04 -4.26
CA THR A 106 -9.10 7.16 -5.61
C THR A 106 -7.98 8.19 -5.61
N ILE A 107 -6.83 7.80 -6.16
CA ILE A 107 -5.64 8.64 -6.33
C ILE A 107 -5.27 8.66 -7.80
N GLU A 108 -5.09 9.84 -8.37
CA GLU A 108 -4.64 10.02 -9.75
C GLU A 108 -3.22 10.58 -9.79
N TYR A 109 -2.39 9.96 -10.62
CA TYR A 109 -0.99 10.33 -10.81
C TYR A 109 -0.77 10.79 -12.25
N ARG A 110 0.08 11.81 -12.41
CA ARG A 110 0.56 12.26 -13.72
C ARG A 110 2.07 12.25 -13.72
N VAL A 111 2.67 11.42 -14.57
CA VAL A 111 4.13 11.23 -14.64
C VAL A 111 4.54 10.68 -16.00
N GLY A 112 5.64 11.19 -16.55
CA GLY A 112 6.23 10.66 -17.79
C GLY A 112 5.30 10.68 -19.00
N GLY A 113 4.32 11.60 -19.06
CA GLY A 113 3.29 11.65 -20.10
C GLY A 113 2.16 10.65 -19.91
N MET A 114 2.14 9.93 -18.77
CA MET A 114 1.08 9.00 -18.39
C MET A 114 0.11 9.64 -17.41
N ILE A 115 -1.15 9.20 -17.45
CA ILE A 115 -2.15 9.43 -16.39
C ILE A 115 -2.55 8.05 -15.87
N PHE A 116 -2.35 7.84 -14.59
CA PHE A 116 -2.55 6.56 -13.92
C PHE A 116 -3.43 6.76 -12.69
N ARG A 117 -4.38 5.85 -12.47
CA ARG A 117 -5.31 5.89 -11.35
C ARG A 117 -5.21 4.63 -10.52
N LYS A 118 -5.14 4.80 -9.20
CA LYS A 118 -5.30 3.77 -8.17
C LYS A 118 -6.62 4.00 -7.46
N SER A 119 -7.47 2.99 -7.39
CA SER A 119 -8.71 3.01 -6.59
C SER A 119 -8.69 1.86 -5.60
N MET A 120 -9.14 2.10 -4.37
CA MET A 120 -9.12 1.11 -3.29
C MET A 120 -10.49 0.99 -2.64
N ILE A 121 -10.89 -0.23 -2.34
CA ILE A 121 -12.10 -0.58 -1.60
C ILE A 121 -11.78 -1.70 -0.62
N PHE A 122 -12.16 -1.57 0.65
CA PHE A 122 -12.22 -2.70 1.56
C PHE A 122 -13.62 -3.34 1.47
N VAL A 123 -13.68 -4.61 1.12
CA VAL A 123 -14.96 -5.28 0.84
C VAL A 123 -15.73 -5.47 2.14
N LYS A 124 -16.94 -4.92 2.21
CA LYS A 124 -17.78 -5.00 3.41
C LYS A 124 -18.06 -6.45 3.82
N GLY A 125 -17.81 -6.77 5.09
CA GLY A 125 -18.02 -8.10 5.66
C GLY A 125 -17.06 -9.19 5.18
N LYS A 126 -15.94 -8.81 4.52
CA LYS A 126 -14.91 -9.75 4.05
C LYS A 126 -13.52 -9.27 4.39
N GLU A 127 -12.62 -10.21 4.56
CA GLU A 127 -11.19 -9.98 4.70
C GLU A 127 -10.54 -9.82 3.33
N GLN A 128 -10.93 -8.76 2.61
CA GLN A 128 -10.50 -8.54 1.23
C GLN A 128 -10.37 -7.04 0.93
N LEU A 129 -9.17 -6.63 0.56
CA LEU A 129 -8.88 -5.32 -0.01
C LEU A 129 -8.76 -5.47 -1.54
N LEU A 130 -9.53 -4.71 -2.28
CA LEU A 130 -9.42 -4.61 -3.74
C LEU A 130 -8.70 -3.32 -4.11
N ILE A 131 -7.65 -3.45 -4.90
CA ILE A 131 -6.91 -2.32 -5.46
C ILE A 131 -7.01 -2.42 -6.98
N LYS A 132 -7.61 -1.40 -7.59
CA LYS A 132 -7.76 -1.30 -9.05
C LYS A 132 -6.78 -0.29 -9.60
N TYR A 133 -5.95 -0.73 -10.52
CA TYR A 133 -5.03 0.11 -11.28
C TYR A 133 -5.57 0.35 -12.69
N THR A 134 -5.59 1.61 -13.12
CA THR A 134 -6.11 1.99 -14.44
C THR A 134 -5.12 2.94 -15.11
N LEU A 135 -4.58 2.54 -16.24
CA LEU A 135 -3.81 3.43 -17.11
C LEU A 135 -4.79 4.22 -17.97
N LEU A 136 -5.05 5.48 -17.60
CA LEU A 136 -6.02 6.35 -18.28
C LEU A 136 -5.45 6.92 -19.58
N GLN A 137 -4.14 7.22 -19.58
CA GLN A 137 -3.43 7.75 -20.74
C GLN A 137 -1.99 7.26 -20.74
N ALA A 138 -1.53 6.78 -21.88
CA ALA A 138 -0.13 6.52 -22.17
C ALA A 138 0.10 6.57 -23.68
N HIS A 139 1.30 6.98 -24.09
CA HIS A 139 1.68 7.05 -25.49
C HIS A 139 2.53 5.85 -25.94
N SER A 140 2.91 4.98 -25.02
CA SER A 140 3.76 3.81 -25.27
C SER A 140 3.40 2.67 -24.33
N LYS A 141 3.90 1.46 -24.62
CA LYS A 141 3.77 0.31 -23.74
C LYS A 141 4.30 0.64 -22.34
N THR A 142 3.49 0.38 -21.35
CA THR A 142 3.75 0.66 -19.95
C THR A 142 3.61 -0.62 -19.13
N SER A 143 4.57 -0.90 -18.28
CA SER A 143 4.51 -1.98 -17.30
C SER A 143 4.29 -1.40 -15.91
N LEU A 144 3.55 -2.12 -15.08
CA LEU A 144 3.36 -1.82 -13.67
C LEU A 144 4.08 -2.90 -12.85
N ARG A 145 5.07 -2.49 -12.06
CA ARG A 145 5.72 -3.34 -11.06
C ARG A 145 5.14 -3.05 -9.70
N LEU A 146 4.71 -4.10 -9.02
CA LEU A 146 4.18 -4.05 -7.66
C LEU A 146 5.16 -4.72 -6.70
N LYS A 147 5.56 -4.02 -5.63
CA LYS A 147 6.41 -4.55 -4.58
C LYS A 147 5.66 -4.45 -3.25
N PRO A 148 5.10 -5.55 -2.73
CA PRO A 148 4.37 -5.54 -1.48
C PRO A 148 5.34 -5.44 -0.29
N PHE A 149 4.96 -4.64 0.70
CA PHE A 149 5.62 -4.51 1.99
C PHE A 149 4.79 -5.23 3.05
N MET A 150 5.14 -6.44 3.32
CA MET A 150 4.50 -7.25 4.34
C MET A 150 5.07 -6.90 5.72
N ALA A 151 4.24 -6.94 6.76
CA ALA A 151 4.64 -6.61 8.12
C ALA A 151 4.45 -7.76 9.11
N PHE A 152 3.29 -8.43 9.07
CA PHE A 152 2.95 -9.56 9.95
C PHE A 152 3.29 -9.25 11.42
N ARG A 153 2.74 -8.17 11.92
CA ARG A 153 2.99 -7.66 13.28
C ARG A 153 1.74 -7.07 13.92
N GLU A 154 1.69 -7.06 15.22
CA GLU A 154 0.69 -6.30 15.97
C GLU A 154 0.82 -4.79 15.66
N VAL A 155 -0.30 -4.06 15.65
CA VAL A 155 -0.37 -2.65 15.24
C VAL A 155 0.46 -1.70 16.12
N HIS A 156 0.66 -2.01 17.40
CA HIS A 156 1.43 -1.17 18.33
C HIS A 156 2.91 -1.52 18.42
N THR A 157 3.35 -2.58 17.73
CA THR A 157 4.75 -3.02 17.75
C THR A 157 5.45 -2.77 16.42
N LEU A 158 6.77 -2.77 16.42
CA LEU A 158 7.59 -2.75 15.21
C LEU A 158 8.39 -4.03 15.13
N THR A 159 8.44 -4.61 13.94
CA THR A 159 9.28 -5.78 13.66
C THR A 159 10.62 -5.33 13.11
N GLN A 160 11.69 -5.83 13.70
CA GLN A 160 13.05 -5.70 13.18
C GLN A 160 13.43 -6.96 12.41
N GLN A 161 14.46 -6.85 11.59
CA GLN A 161 15.02 -8.01 10.88
C GLN A 161 15.34 -9.13 11.88
N ASN A 162 14.81 -10.32 11.60
CA ASN A 162 14.97 -11.49 12.47
C ASN A 162 15.04 -12.79 11.63
N PRO A 163 15.65 -13.85 12.17
CA PRO A 163 15.81 -15.11 11.46
C PRO A 163 14.54 -16.01 11.49
N GLN A 164 13.49 -15.63 12.21
CA GLN A 164 12.26 -16.42 12.34
C GLN A 164 11.31 -16.20 11.16
N VAL A 165 11.56 -15.18 10.34
CA VAL A 165 10.72 -14.90 9.18
C VAL A 165 10.80 -16.02 8.15
N ASP A 166 9.67 -16.55 7.76
CA ASP A 166 9.57 -17.41 6.57
C ASP A 166 9.41 -16.55 5.34
N THR A 167 10.43 -16.55 4.48
CA THR A 167 10.43 -15.80 3.22
C THR A 167 9.89 -16.62 2.04
N ASN A 168 9.52 -17.89 2.25
CA ASN A 168 8.94 -18.72 1.21
C ASN A 168 7.55 -18.19 0.80
N TYR A 169 7.15 -18.55 -0.39
CA TYR A 169 5.83 -18.23 -0.92
C TYR A 169 5.14 -19.44 -1.50
N GLY A 170 3.82 -19.46 -1.45
CA GLY A 170 3.00 -20.41 -2.17
C GLY A 170 2.56 -19.84 -3.53
N ILE A 171 2.45 -20.71 -4.52
CA ILE A 171 1.87 -20.35 -5.83
C ILE A 171 0.35 -20.54 -5.76
N VAL A 172 -0.39 -19.52 -6.15
CA VAL A 172 -1.85 -19.56 -6.29
C VAL A 172 -2.23 -19.06 -7.67
N ASP A 173 -3.48 -19.26 -8.05
CA ASP A 173 -3.97 -18.80 -9.36
C ASP A 173 -3.78 -17.28 -9.51
N ASN A 174 -3.03 -16.90 -10.55
CA ASN A 174 -2.66 -15.51 -10.84
C ASN A 174 -2.03 -14.74 -9.66
N GLY A 175 -1.23 -15.41 -8.81
CA GLY A 175 -0.64 -14.73 -7.66
C GLY A 175 0.23 -15.60 -6.78
N CYS A 176 0.43 -15.11 -5.58
CA CYS A 176 1.25 -15.75 -4.56
C CYS A 176 0.62 -15.61 -3.17
N SER A 177 1.06 -16.45 -2.25
CA SER A 177 0.62 -16.41 -0.86
C SER A 177 1.82 -16.44 0.09
N TYR A 178 1.64 -15.84 1.27
CA TYR A 178 2.68 -15.71 2.29
C TYR A 178 2.12 -16.02 3.66
N LYS A 179 2.93 -16.73 4.47
CA LYS A 179 2.72 -16.91 5.89
C LYS A 179 4.06 -16.72 6.60
N MET A 180 4.39 -15.46 6.92
CA MET A 180 5.73 -15.08 7.38
C MET A 180 6.10 -15.64 8.78
N TYR A 181 5.09 -15.90 9.63
CA TYR A 181 5.32 -16.44 10.98
C TYR A 181 4.25 -17.47 11.34
N GLU A 182 4.59 -18.40 12.21
CA GLU A 182 3.63 -19.35 12.76
C GLU A 182 2.52 -18.61 13.54
N GLY A 183 1.31 -19.16 13.53
CA GLY A 183 0.12 -18.55 14.14
C GLY A 183 -0.58 -17.48 13.29
N PHE A 184 0.10 -16.87 12.33
CA PHE A 184 -0.53 -15.92 11.44
C PHE A 184 -1.37 -16.60 10.33
N PRO A 185 -2.43 -15.96 9.85
CA PRO A 185 -3.15 -16.41 8.66
C PRO A 185 -2.28 -16.25 7.40
N THR A 186 -2.65 -16.96 6.35
CA THR A 186 -2.00 -16.80 5.04
C THR A 186 -2.53 -15.56 4.33
N LEU A 187 -1.65 -14.67 3.91
CA LEU A 187 -1.96 -13.53 3.07
C LEU A 187 -1.88 -13.95 1.60
N TYR A 188 -2.95 -13.71 0.84
CA TYR A 188 -3.01 -13.96 -0.60
C TYR A 188 -2.91 -12.65 -1.38
N LEU A 189 -2.04 -12.62 -2.36
CA LEU A 189 -1.88 -11.50 -3.31
C LEU A 189 -2.18 -12.03 -4.71
N GLN A 190 -3.29 -11.61 -5.29
CA GLN A 190 -3.76 -12.10 -6.60
C GLN A 190 -4.01 -10.94 -7.56
N LEU A 191 -3.70 -11.13 -8.81
CA LEU A 191 -3.92 -10.17 -9.89
C LEU A 191 -5.00 -10.68 -10.85
N SER A 192 -5.75 -9.79 -11.47
CA SER A 192 -6.80 -10.13 -12.44
C SER A 192 -6.25 -10.39 -13.85
N LYS A 193 -4.93 -10.30 -14.05
CA LYS A 193 -4.25 -10.51 -15.33
C LYS A 193 -3.00 -11.34 -15.13
N ASP A 194 -2.54 -11.94 -16.20
CA ASP A 194 -1.24 -12.63 -16.25
C ASP A 194 -0.13 -11.71 -15.75
N ASN A 195 0.77 -12.27 -14.96
CA ASN A 195 1.86 -11.56 -14.34
C ASN A 195 3.12 -12.43 -14.26
N GLU A 196 4.24 -11.78 -14.06
CA GLU A 196 5.50 -12.43 -13.74
C GLU A 196 5.82 -12.15 -12.27
N TYR A 197 6.24 -13.16 -11.55
CA TYR A 197 6.64 -13.05 -10.15
C TYR A 197 8.14 -13.25 -10.01
N PHE A 198 8.80 -12.30 -9.34
CA PHE A 198 10.22 -12.37 -9.01
C PHE A 198 10.39 -12.45 -7.50
N HIS A 199 10.87 -13.59 -7.02
CA HIS A 199 11.14 -13.78 -5.60
C HIS A 199 12.45 -13.10 -5.22
N ASN A 200 12.36 -11.98 -4.52
CA ASN A 200 13.51 -11.23 -4.03
C ASN A 200 13.16 -10.58 -2.68
N PRO A 201 13.07 -11.39 -1.60
CA PRO A 201 12.74 -10.88 -0.27
C PRO A 201 13.89 -10.03 0.28
N ASP A 202 13.54 -8.87 0.84
CA ASP A 202 14.48 -7.96 1.46
C ASP A 202 13.81 -7.22 2.65
N TRP A 203 14.63 -6.72 3.57
CA TRP A 203 14.17 -5.93 4.69
C TRP A 203 14.33 -4.43 4.42
N TYR A 204 13.23 -3.69 4.61
CA TYR A 204 13.29 -2.23 4.64
C TYR A 204 13.68 -1.75 6.03
N LYS A 205 14.82 -1.07 6.11
CA LYS A 205 15.40 -0.55 7.35
C LYS A 205 15.17 0.95 7.46
N ASP A 206 15.25 1.47 8.68
CA ASP A 206 15.26 2.91 8.98
C ASP A 206 13.98 3.67 8.58
N VAL A 207 12.87 2.97 8.33
CA VAL A 207 11.57 3.61 8.13
C VAL A 207 11.10 4.21 9.45
N VAL A 208 10.74 5.50 9.42
CA VAL A 208 10.31 6.26 10.59
C VAL A 208 8.83 6.56 10.53
N TYR A 209 8.14 6.31 11.62
CA TYR A 209 6.75 6.71 11.84
C TYR A 209 6.77 8.01 12.64
N SER A 210 6.49 9.14 11.96
CA SER A 210 6.75 10.50 12.49
C SER A 210 5.73 10.98 13.53
N ASP A 211 4.56 10.36 13.57
CA ASP A 211 3.43 10.80 14.40
C ASP A 211 3.20 9.89 15.62
N GLU A 212 4.27 9.25 16.09
CA GLU A 212 4.29 8.35 17.24
C GLU A 212 5.01 9.00 18.43
#